data_69701faf40d75ab5de99ef864cdde0a4
#
_entry.id   69701faf40d75ab5de99ef864cdde0a4
#
_cell.length_a   1.000
_cell.length_b   1.000
_cell.length_c   1.000
_cell.angle_alpha   90.00
_cell.angle_beta   90.00
_cell.angle_gamma   90.00
#
_symmetry.space_group_name_H-M   'P 1'
#
loop_
_entity.id
_entity.type
_entity.pdbx_description
1 polymer ?
#
loop_
_entity_poly.entity_id
_entity_poly.type
_entity_poly.pdbx_seq_one_letter_code
_entity_poly.pdbx_strand_id
1 'polypeptide(L)'
;TQSNEVDISEILEKSDNSSWKSLENPIQVLYEIPESSGLIHSPYGIFDPIVDDFPLGPWREIGLHDPFDKRLHIVQSKNSDLHYLEEQLNSLEVQIIDQIPDDAVVIRIHEEGLDESRKLISQLPQVRWIENMPSMWKVSPSLAPLINSKNIFVDLDVTPSPSISDFDHESLSIEISQLDGFNHIESLCGQHLCQIKSSTPSFVKTLASDHRVLKIDAGQIISIHNSNASLISGIDQIRGIFSGNLSGFGEVIGISDTGLDADHGDFSGRLRSPIYNLFGPDNSGADTNSGHGTHVAATLLGDGSGDSNMTGMVPEST
;
A
#
# COMPACT_ATOMS: atom_id res chain seq x y z
N THR A 1 2.46 -21.68 -32.36
CA THR A 1 2.70 -21.33 -30.95
C THR A 1 2.19 -22.49 -30.13
N GLN A 2 3.09 -23.41 -29.77
CA GLN A 2 2.79 -24.55 -28.89
C GLN A 2 2.80 -24.01 -27.44
N SER A 3 1.68 -24.19 -26.77
CA SER A 3 1.57 -24.01 -25.32
C SER A 3 2.27 -25.18 -24.64
N ASN A 4 3.34 -24.92 -23.89
CA ASN A 4 3.92 -25.90 -22.98
C ASN A 4 2.99 -26.04 -21.77
N GLU A 5 2.13 -27.03 -21.78
CA GLU A 5 1.48 -27.53 -20.58
C GLU A 5 2.54 -28.18 -19.71
N VAL A 6 2.77 -27.61 -18.55
CA VAL A 6 3.62 -28.22 -17.51
C VAL A 6 2.78 -29.28 -16.81
N ASP A 7 3.13 -30.55 -17.00
CA ASP A 7 2.47 -31.67 -16.32
C ASP A 7 2.84 -31.67 -14.83
N ILE A 8 1.91 -31.22 -14.00
CA ILE A 8 2.06 -31.11 -12.53
C ILE A 8 2.23 -32.50 -11.88
N SER A 9 1.78 -33.59 -12.55
CA SER A 9 1.92 -34.94 -12.01
C SER A 9 3.38 -35.39 -11.93
N GLU A 10 4.24 -34.93 -12.83
CA GLU A 10 5.69 -35.24 -12.82
C GLU A 10 6.45 -34.52 -11.68
N ILE A 11 5.90 -33.39 -11.18
CA ILE A 11 6.48 -32.65 -10.05
C ILE A 11 6.09 -33.31 -8.73
N LEU A 12 4.92 -33.89 -8.63
CA LEU A 12 4.41 -34.53 -7.41
C LEU A 12 5.02 -35.92 -7.15
N GLU A 13 5.39 -36.67 -8.18
CA GLU A 13 6.06 -37.97 -8.01
C GLU A 13 7.52 -37.86 -7.54
N LYS A 14 8.16 -36.70 -7.66
CA LYS A 14 9.54 -36.45 -7.23
C LYS A 14 9.69 -35.99 -5.78
N SER A 15 8.62 -35.82 -5.03
CA SER A 15 8.66 -35.43 -3.61
C SER A 15 8.71 -36.62 -2.66
N ASP A 16 9.62 -37.57 -2.89
CA ASP A 16 9.93 -38.60 -1.87
C ASP A 16 10.78 -37.97 -0.77
N ASN A 17 10.22 -37.95 0.43
CA ASN A 17 10.75 -37.29 1.63
C ASN A 17 12.13 -37.83 2.14
N SER A 18 12.78 -38.69 1.40
CA SER A 18 14.07 -39.29 1.80
C SER A 18 15.31 -38.58 1.23
N SER A 19 15.15 -37.67 0.27
CA SER A 19 16.29 -37.06 -0.46
C SER A 19 16.84 -35.76 0.15
N TRP A 20 16.19 -35.19 1.18
CA TRP A 20 16.66 -33.95 1.82
C TRP A 20 17.89 -34.12 2.75
N LYS A 21 18.27 -35.34 3.08
CA LYS A 21 19.37 -35.61 4.02
C LYS A 21 20.76 -35.80 3.39
N SER A 22 20.88 -35.71 2.06
CA SER A 22 22.15 -35.96 1.36
C SER A 22 22.75 -34.80 0.57
N LEU A 23 22.21 -33.57 0.71
CA LEU A 23 22.87 -32.39 0.15
C LEU A 23 23.91 -31.86 1.12
N GLU A 24 25.07 -32.50 1.16
CA GLU A 24 26.27 -32.00 1.89
C GLU A 24 26.89 -30.75 1.24
N ASN A 25 26.40 -30.30 0.08
CA ASN A 25 26.73 -29.03 -0.51
C ASN A 25 25.44 -28.32 -0.92
N PRO A 26 25.08 -27.19 -0.29
CA PRO A 26 24.06 -26.35 -0.86
C PRO A 26 24.56 -25.92 -2.25
N ILE A 27 23.79 -26.23 -3.30
CA ILE A 27 24.01 -25.66 -4.60
C ILE A 27 23.89 -24.15 -4.36
N GLN A 28 25.03 -23.44 -4.31
CA GLN A 28 25.03 -22.00 -4.45
C GLN A 28 24.54 -21.74 -5.88
N VAL A 29 23.24 -21.59 -6.03
CA VAL A 29 22.70 -20.97 -7.22
C VAL A 29 23.17 -19.51 -7.10
N LEU A 30 24.26 -19.21 -7.76
CA LEU A 30 24.64 -17.82 -8.01
C LEU A 30 23.52 -17.25 -8.89
N TYR A 31 22.51 -16.66 -8.25
CA TYR A 31 21.61 -15.77 -8.96
C TYR A 31 22.47 -14.58 -9.39
N GLU A 32 22.72 -14.48 -10.68
CA GLU A 32 23.21 -13.23 -11.24
C GLU A 32 22.10 -12.21 -10.97
N ILE A 33 22.37 -11.26 -10.08
CA ILE A 33 21.47 -10.16 -9.81
C ILE A 33 21.42 -9.35 -11.12
N PRO A 34 20.24 -9.24 -11.76
CA PRO A 34 20.15 -8.50 -13.00
C PRO A 34 20.59 -7.04 -12.79
N GLU A 35 21.26 -6.49 -13.80
CA GLU A 35 21.53 -5.04 -13.81
C GLU A 35 20.20 -4.27 -13.78
N SER A 36 20.21 -3.10 -13.17
CA SER A 36 19.09 -2.17 -13.20
C SER A 36 18.70 -1.85 -14.65
N SER A 37 17.39 -1.74 -14.90
CA SER A 37 16.88 -1.24 -16.18
C SER A 37 17.35 0.19 -16.48
N GLY A 38 17.80 0.90 -15.46
CA GLY A 38 18.16 2.31 -15.53
C GLY A 38 16.96 3.25 -15.52
N LEU A 39 15.75 2.72 -15.56
CA LEU A 39 14.51 3.49 -15.60
C LEU A 39 13.95 3.69 -14.19
N ILE A 40 13.24 4.78 -13.99
CA ILE A 40 12.46 5.07 -12.80
C ILE A 40 10.98 5.21 -13.18
N HIS A 41 10.11 4.51 -12.46
CA HIS A 41 8.67 4.56 -12.62
C HIS A 41 8.08 5.61 -11.68
N SER A 42 7.95 6.83 -12.18
CA SER A 42 7.30 7.92 -11.44
C SER A 42 5.78 7.89 -11.60
N PRO A 43 5.03 8.60 -10.75
CA PRO A 43 3.59 8.77 -10.92
C PRO A 43 3.18 9.38 -12.27
N TYR A 44 4.09 10.10 -12.94
CA TYR A 44 3.82 10.85 -14.16
C TYR A 44 4.52 10.31 -15.39
N GLY A 45 5.22 9.21 -15.30
CA GLY A 45 5.86 8.56 -16.43
C GLY A 45 7.14 7.82 -16.08
N ILE A 46 7.64 7.09 -17.04
CA ILE A 46 8.89 6.32 -16.93
C ILE A 46 10.00 7.12 -17.60
N PHE A 47 11.17 7.22 -16.96
CA PHE A 47 12.28 7.99 -17.45
C PHE A 47 13.63 7.44 -16.98
N ASP A 48 14.71 7.70 -17.71
CA ASP A 48 16.07 7.48 -17.24
C ASP A 48 16.60 8.79 -16.62
N PRO A 49 16.88 8.83 -15.30
CA PRO A 49 17.24 10.06 -14.61
C PRO A 49 18.60 10.65 -15.03
N ILE A 50 19.41 9.90 -15.80
CA ILE A 50 20.72 10.40 -16.31
C ILE A 50 20.55 11.17 -17.62
N VAL A 51 19.54 10.83 -18.42
CA VAL A 51 19.38 11.38 -19.78
C VAL A 51 18.12 12.19 -19.99
N ASP A 52 17.09 11.95 -19.18
CA ASP A 52 15.77 12.55 -19.32
C ASP A 52 15.50 13.61 -18.26
N ASP A 53 14.62 14.55 -18.56
CA ASP A 53 14.05 15.47 -17.58
C ASP A 53 13.04 14.76 -16.70
N PHE A 54 12.85 15.22 -15.45
CA PHE A 54 11.80 14.72 -14.57
C PHE A 54 10.41 14.83 -15.20
N PRO A 55 9.62 13.74 -15.22
CA PRO A 55 8.23 13.77 -15.63
C PRO A 55 7.40 14.45 -14.53
N LEU A 56 7.08 15.72 -14.72
CA LEU A 56 6.30 16.52 -13.76
C LEU A 56 4.79 16.54 -14.09
N GLY A 57 4.38 15.89 -15.19
CA GLY A 57 3.00 15.90 -15.63
C GLY A 57 2.44 17.33 -15.86
N PRO A 58 1.15 17.55 -15.60
CA PRO A 58 0.51 18.87 -15.80
C PRO A 58 0.99 19.95 -14.83
N TRP A 59 1.77 19.58 -13.82
CA TRP A 59 2.26 20.48 -12.78
C TRP A 59 3.38 21.41 -13.24
N ARG A 60 4.02 21.12 -14.36
CA ARG A 60 5.06 21.94 -14.95
C ARG A 60 4.57 23.39 -15.20
N GLU A 61 3.30 23.55 -15.50
CA GLU A 61 2.70 24.85 -15.83
C GLU A 61 2.17 25.61 -14.60
N ILE A 62 2.05 24.95 -13.45
CA ILE A 62 1.32 25.50 -12.31
C ILE A 62 2.21 26.30 -11.36
N GLY A 63 3.52 26.17 -11.47
CA GLY A 63 4.51 26.90 -10.66
C GLY A 63 4.36 26.65 -9.16
N LEU A 64 5.12 25.70 -8.63
CA LEU A 64 5.30 25.55 -7.20
C LEU A 64 6.37 26.49 -6.71
N HIS A 65 6.22 26.98 -5.47
CA HIS A 65 7.27 27.75 -4.81
C HIS A 65 8.52 26.91 -4.56
N ASP A 66 8.33 25.64 -4.17
CA ASP A 66 9.40 24.65 -3.99
C ASP A 66 9.10 23.41 -4.86
N PRO A 67 9.68 23.33 -6.08
CA PRO A 67 9.42 22.22 -6.99
C PRO A 67 10.00 20.90 -6.51
N PHE A 68 10.93 20.93 -5.56
CA PHE A 68 11.60 19.76 -5.00
C PHE A 68 11.52 19.76 -3.48
N ASP A 69 11.25 18.60 -2.89
CA ASP A 69 11.37 18.42 -1.45
C ASP A 69 12.85 18.42 -1.05
N LYS A 70 13.20 19.25 -0.06
CA LYS A 70 14.61 19.37 0.38
C LYS A 70 15.06 18.18 1.21
N ARG A 71 14.14 17.45 1.86
CA ARG A 71 14.45 16.35 2.77
C ARG A 71 14.23 14.98 2.17
N LEU A 72 13.34 14.86 1.17
CA LEU A 72 13.08 13.62 0.48
C LEU A 72 13.94 13.52 -0.79
N HIS A 73 14.63 12.40 -0.93
CA HIS A 73 15.48 12.12 -2.06
C HIS A 73 15.12 10.76 -2.66
N ILE A 74 15.31 10.66 -3.96
CA ILE A 74 15.21 9.40 -4.69
C ILE A 74 16.61 8.88 -4.87
N VAL A 75 16.85 7.64 -4.51
CA VAL A 75 18.11 6.93 -4.71
C VAL A 75 17.85 5.74 -5.60
N GLN A 76 18.53 5.68 -6.75
CA GLN A 76 18.46 4.56 -7.66
C GLN A 76 19.66 3.65 -7.47
N SER A 77 19.40 2.34 -7.38
CA SER A 77 20.41 1.30 -7.35
C SER A 77 20.95 1.01 -8.76
N LYS A 78 22.18 0.50 -8.83
CA LYS A 78 22.75 -0.08 -10.06
C LYS A 78 22.20 -1.46 -10.39
N ASN A 79 21.67 -2.14 -9.42
CA ASN A 79 21.19 -3.52 -9.51
C ASN A 79 19.73 -3.58 -9.11
N SER A 80 19.01 -4.58 -9.60
CA SER A 80 17.61 -4.84 -9.24
C SER A 80 17.43 -5.37 -7.81
N ASP A 81 18.50 -5.76 -7.14
CA ASP A 81 18.48 -6.13 -5.73
C ASP A 81 18.69 -4.89 -4.85
N LEU A 82 17.59 -4.40 -4.28
CA LEU A 82 17.62 -3.27 -3.36
C LEU A 82 18.16 -3.61 -1.98
N HIS A 83 18.19 -4.89 -1.60
CA HIS A 83 18.55 -5.31 -0.24
C HIS A 83 19.94 -4.79 0.19
N TYR A 84 20.93 -4.90 -0.70
CA TYR A 84 22.26 -4.40 -0.40
C TYR A 84 22.34 -2.87 -0.31
N LEU A 85 21.59 -2.16 -1.16
CA LEU A 85 21.46 -0.70 -1.05
C LEU A 85 20.80 -0.32 0.30
N GLU A 86 19.76 -1.02 0.70
CA GLU A 86 19.05 -0.79 1.96
C GLU A 86 19.98 -1.00 3.16
N GLU A 87 20.79 -2.07 3.17
CA GLU A 87 21.79 -2.29 4.21
C GLU A 87 22.80 -1.14 4.31
N GLN A 88 23.27 -0.62 3.18
CA GLN A 88 24.21 0.50 3.16
C GLN A 88 23.56 1.79 3.64
N LEU A 89 22.34 2.10 3.22
CA LEU A 89 21.59 3.28 3.68
C LEU A 89 21.32 3.20 5.18
N ASN A 90 20.92 2.04 5.69
CA ASN A 90 20.70 1.81 7.11
C ASN A 90 21.99 2.00 7.92
N SER A 91 23.15 1.62 7.39
CA SER A 91 24.45 1.84 8.05
C SER A 91 24.84 3.31 8.17
N LEU A 92 24.25 4.18 7.35
CA LEU A 92 24.40 5.63 7.41
C LEU A 92 23.29 6.32 8.22
N GLU A 93 22.44 5.55 8.92
CA GLU A 93 21.28 6.03 9.68
C GLU A 93 20.27 6.81 8.82
N VAL A 94 20.23 6.50 7.52
CA VAL A 94 19.29 7.11 6.57
C VAL A 94 17.99 6.31 6.57
N GLN A 95 16.87 7.00 6.73
CA GLN A 95 15.55 6.37 6.71
C GLN A 95 15.04 6.16 5.30
N ILE A 96 14.70 4.90 4.98
CA ILE A 96 13.95 4.55 3.78
C ILE A 96 12.48 4.78 4.08
N ILE A 97 11.81 5.57 3.23
CA ILE A 97 10.43 6.01 3.40
C ILE A 97 9.48 5.22 2.52
N ASP A 98 9.91 4.95 1.28
CA ASP A 98 9.09 4.29 0.28
C ASP A 98 9.98 3.63 -0.77
N GLN A 99 9.41 2.72 -1.56
CA GLN A 99 10.06 2.10 -2.69
C GLN A 99 9.40 2.53 -4.00
N ILE A 100 10.22 2.84 -4.98
CA ILE A 100 9.77 3.12 -6.34
C ILE A 100 10.04 1.86 -7.17
N PRO A 101 9.06 1.36 -7.93
CA PRO A 101 9.25 0.16 -8.75
C PRO A 101 10.53 0.21 -9.59
N ASP A 102 11.09 -0.96 -9.76
CA ASP A 102 12.30 -1.37 -10.40
C ASP A 102 13.54 -1.12 -9.57
N ASP A 103 14.13 -0.16 -9.23
CA ASP A 103 15.44 -0.16 -8.57
C ASP A 103 15.68 1.11 -7.76
N ALA A 104 14.63 1.73 -7.24
CA ALA A 104 14.78 2.98 -6.53
C ALA A 104 14.03 2.99 -5.19
N VAL A 105 14.53 3.79 -4.28
CA VAL A 105 13.91 4.06 -2.97
C VAL A 105 13.78 5.55 -2.73
N VAL A 106 12.76 5.93 -1.97
CA VAL A 106 12.64 7.27 -1.41
C VAL A 106 13.26 7.26 -0.02
N ILE A 107 14.17 8.16 0.22
CA ILE A 107 14.84 8.32 1.52
C ILE A 107 14.56 9.70 2.11
N ARG A 108 14.67 9.79 3.43
CA ARG A 108 14.69 11.05 4.16
C ARG A 108 16.08 11.32 4.68
N ILE A 109 16.59 12.51 4.39
CA ILE A 109 17.83 13.03 4.96
C ILE A 109 17.47 14.14 5.95
N HIS A 110 18.07 14.11 7.15
CA HIS A 110 17.89 15.16 8.12
C HIS A 110 18.47 16.49 7.64
N GLU A 111 17.88 17.59 8.07
CA GLU A 111 18.32 18.93 7.62
C GLU A 111 19.75 19.24 8.07
N GLU A 112 20.11 18.80 9.27
CA GLU A 112 21.48 18.89 9.75
C GLU A 112 22.38 17.90 9.00
N GLY A 113 23.36 18.42 8.24
CA GLY A 113 24.29 17.59 7.46
C GLY A 113 23.75 17.08 6.13
N LEU A 114 22.68 17.67 5.60
CA LEU A 114 22.02 17.22 4.36
C LEU A 114 22.98 17.08 3.18
N ASP A 115 23.78 18.11 2.92
CA ASP A 115 24.74 18.10 1.79
C ASP A 115 25.83 17.04 1.96
N GLU A 116 26.28 16.84 3.21
CA GLU A 116 27.32 15.85 3.53
C GLU A 116 26.74 14.42 3.39
N SER A 117 25.56 14.17 3.94
CA SER A 117 24.89 12.87 3.81
C SER A 117 24.58 12.54 2.36
N ARG A 118 24.05 13.50 1.59
CA ARG A 118 23.79 13.33 0.16
C ARG A 118 25.06 12.97 -0.60
N LYS A 119 26.17 13.64 -0.29
CA LYS A 119 27.47 13.36 -0.88
C LYS A 119 27.98 11.95 -0.54
N LEU A 120 27.86 11.54 0.72
CA LEU A 120 28.23 10.19 1.15
C LEU A 120 27.40 9.13 0.41
N ILE A 121 26.09 9.31 0.34
CA ILE A 121 25.19 8.39 -0.36
C ILE A 121 25.55 8.29 -1.84
N SER A 122 25.83 9.43 -2.50
CA SER A 122 26.20 9.45 -3.93
C SER A 122 27.49 8.70 -4.23
N GLN A 123 28.34 8.47 -3.24
CA GLN A 123 29.61 7.75 -3.35
C GLN A 123 29.49 6.25 -3.05
N LEU A 124 28.33 5.77 -2.60
CA LEU A 124 28.12 4.36 -2.36
C LEU A 124 28.24 3.58 -3.69
N PRO A 125 28.92 2.42 -3.69
CA PRO A 125 29.16 1.64 -4.90
C PRO A 125 27.89 1.22 -5.64
N GLN A 126 26.80 1.02 -4.89
CA GLN A 126 25.50 0.56 -5.39
C GLN A 126 24.65 1.69 -5.95
N VAL A 127 24.93 2.93 -5.60
CA VAL A 127 24.12 4.07 -6.04
C VAL A 127 24.46 4.41 -7.49
N ARG A 128 23.43 4.35 -8.35
CA ARG A 128 23.49 4.82 -9.72
C ARG A 128 23.25 6.33 -9.81
N TRP A 129 22.26 6.79 -9.04
CA TRP A 129 21.83 8.19 -9.09
C TRP A 129 21.09 8.57 -7.78
N ILE A 130 21.20 9.84 -7.41
CA ILE A 130 20.48 10.44 -6.30
C ILE A 130 20.08 11.87 -6.64
N GLU A 131 18.83 12.24 -6.37
CA GLU A 131 18.33 13.61 -6.52
C GLU A 131 17.16 13.89 -5.56
N ASN A 132 16.86 15.17 -5.34
CA ASN A 132 15.71 15.57 -4.56
C ASN A 132 14.42 15.09 -5.22
N MET A 133 13.47 14.59 -4.42
CA MET A 133 12.17 14.15 -4.90
C MET A 133 11.35 15.36 -5.37
N PRO A 134 10.80 15.36 -6.60
CA PRO A 134 9.87 16.40 -7.01
C PRO A 134 8.64 16.44 -6.10
N SER A 135 8.31 17.61 -5.57
CA SER A 135 7.14 17.78 -4.69
C SER A 135 5.84 17.30 -5.34
N MET A 136 5.77 17.37 -6.67
CA MET A 136 4.62 16.92 -7.45
C MET A 136 4.41 15.41 -7.45
N TRP A 137 5.44 14.62 -7.21
CA TRP A 137 5.32 13.17 -7.16
C TRP A 137 4.52 12.68 -5.95
N LYS A 138 4.36 13.54 -4.96
CA LYS A 138 3.46 13.28 -3.82
C LYS A 138 1.98 13.32 -4.21
N VAL A 139 1.63 13.96 -5.32
CA VAL A 139 0.24 14.16 -5.74
C VAL A 139 -0.17 13.10 -6.74
N SER A 140 -1.28 12.43 -6.45
CA SER A 140 -1.84 11.41 -7.35
C SER A 140 -2.19 12.01 -8.72
N PRO A 141 -1.88 11.30 -9.82
CA PRO A 141 -2.30 11.72 -11.16
C PRO A 141 -3.81 11.96 -11.31
N SER A 142 -4.63 11.30 -10.51
CA SER A 142 -6.09 11.49 -10.51
C SER A 142 -6.52 12.90 -10.10
N LEU A 143 -5.71 13.61 -9.31
CA LEU A 143 -5.96 14.98 -8.90
C LEU A 143 -5.53 16.01 -9.95
N ALA A 144 -4.69 15.64 -10.90
CA ALA A 144 -4.13 16.55 -11.89
C ALA A 144 -5.17 17.31 -12.71
N PRO A 145 -6.27 16.68 -13.21
CA PRO A 145 -7.32 17.38 -13.95
C PRO A 145 -8.08 18.42 -13.11
N LEU A 146 -8.14 18.24 -11.81
CA LEU A 146 -8.94 19.02 -10.88
C LEU A 146 -8.24 20.32 -10.46
N ILE A 147 -6.92 20.36 -10.51
CA ILE A 147 -6.11 21.44 -9.94
C ILE A 147 -6.22 22.76 -10.72
N ASN A 148 -6.53 22.68 -12.00
CA ASN A 148 -6.76 23.87 -12.83
C ASN A 148 -8.19 24.44 -12.72
N SER A 149 -9.07 23.78 -11.98
CA SER A 149 -10.47 24.15 -11.83
C SER A 149 -10.66 25.11 -10.66
N LYS A 150 -11.02 26.36 -10.93
CA LYS A 150 -11.12 27.42 -9.91
C LYS A 150 -12.24 27.24 -8.88
N ASN A 151 -13.22 26.38 -9.15
CA ASN A 151 -14.45 26.26 -8.36
C ASN A 151 -14.81 24.82 -8.00
N ILE A 152 -13.86 23.93 -7.98
CA ILE A 152 -14.08 22.52 -7.58
C ILE A 152 -13.52 22.32 -6.18
N PHE A 153 -14.36 21.81 -5.30
CA PHE A 153 -13.93 21.31 -4.01
C PHE A 153 -13.66 19.81 -4.13
N VAL A 154 -12.57 19.35 -3.57
CA VAL A 154 -12.13 17.95 -3.64
C VAL A 154 -11.84 17.46 -2.24
N ASP A 155 -12.36 16.28 -1.94
CA ASP A 155 -11.92 15.56 -0.74
C ASP A 155 -10.53 15.00 -0.99
N LEU A 156 -9.65 15.10 0.01
CA LEU A 156 -8.27 14.65 -0.07
C LEU A 156 -7.98 13.63 1.03
N ASP A 157 -7.21 12.62 0.64
CA ASP A 157 -6.54 11.70 1.55
C ASP A 157 -5.04 12.04 1.54
N VAL A 158 -4.54 12.53 2.67
CA VAL A 158 -3.15 12.96 2.84
C VAL A 158 -2.43 11.98 3.73
N THR A 159 -1.40 11.36 3.22
CA THR A 159 -0.54 10.44 3.98
C THR A 159 0.63 11.22 4.57
N PRO A 160 0.72 11.37 5.90
CA PRO A 160 1.89 11.91 6.55
C PRO A 160 3.11 11.02 6.30
N SER A 161 4.28 11.60 6.25
CA SER A 161 5.50 10.81 6.11
C SER A 161 5.77 10.01 7.40
N PRO A 162 6.06 8.71 7.31
CA PRO A 162 6.23 7.84 8.48
C PRO A 162 7.41 8.20 9.37
N SER A 163 8.31 9.04 8.87
CA SER A 163 9.55 9.40 9.57
C SER A 163 9.55 10.80 10.17
N ILE A 164 8.39 11.44 10.27
CA ILE A 164 8.28 12.72 10.97
C ILE A 164 8.15 12.49 12.48
N SER A 165 8.61 13.47 13.26
CA SER A 165 8.45 13.45 14.72
C SER A 165 6.96 13.56 15.11
N ASP A 166 6.61 13.11 16.31
CA ASP A 166 5.26 13.30 16.85
C ASP A 166 4.87 14.78 16.88
N PHE A 167 5.82 15.67 17.16
CA PHE A 167 5.62 17.13 17.13
C PHE A 167 5.29 17.62 15.72
N ASP A 168 6.02 17.15 14.68
CA ASP A 168 5.77 17.52 13.30
C ASP A 168 4.40 16.98 12.83
N HIS A 169 4.03 15.79 13.28
CA HIS A 169 2.73 15.21 13.00
C HIS A 169 1.59 16.02 13.62
N GLU A 170 1.71 16.38 14.90
CA GLU A 170 0.74 17.21 15.59
C GLU A 170 0.62 18.60 14.95
N SER A 171 1.76 19.23 14.61
CA SER A 171 1.77 20.53 13.95
C SER A 171 1.15 20.48 12.56
N LEU A 172 1.38 19.42 11.77
CA LEU A 172 0.74 19.22 10.48
C LEU A 172 -0.78 19.11 10.63
N SER A 173 -1.25 18.33 11.60
CA SER A 173 -2.68 18.15 11.88
C SER A 173 -3.35 19.48 12.26
N ILE A 174 -2.70 20.28 13.11
CA ILE A 174 -3.18 21.61 13.50
C ILE A 174 -3.21 22.54 12.30
N GLU A 175 -2.15 22.60 11.50
CA GLU A 175 -2.10 23.46 10.31
C GLU A 175 -3.15 23.06 9.28
N ILE A 176 -3.37 21.77 9.03
CA ILE A 176 -4.45 21.29 8.16
C ILE A 176 -5.80 21.80 8.69
N SER A 177 -6.05 21.75 9.98
CA SER A 177 -7.30 22.21 10.58
C SER A 177 -7.47 23.73 10.55
N GLN A 178 -6.38 24.51 10.53
CA GLN A 178 -6.39 25.98 10.56
C GLN A 178 -6.34 26.63 9.17
N LEU A 179 -5.89 25.93 8.16
CA LEU A 179 -5.89 26.40 6.76
C LEU A 179 -7.30 26.63 6.18
N ASP A 180 -8.28 26.35 7.02
CA ASP A 180 -9.69 26.60 6.81
C ASP A 180 -10.08 28.09 6.96
N GLY A 181 -9.49 28.95 6.17
CA GLY A 181 -9.91 30.35 6.11
C GLY A 181 -11.30 30.60 5.52
N PHE A 182 -11.96 29.58 4.96
CA PHE A 182 -13.26 29.71 4.29
C PHE A 182 -14.10 28.42 4.38
N ASN A 183 -14.98 28.37 5.38
CA ASN A 183 -16.11 27.43 5.49
C ASN A 183 -15.78 25.95 5.72
N HIS A 184 -15.69 25.57 6.99
CA HIS A 184 -15.95 24.21 7.49
C HIS A 184 -15.31 23.06 6.70
N ILE A 185 -13.97 23.07 6.57
CA ILE A 185 -13.26 21.86 6.18
C ILE A 185 -13.33 20.94 7.41
N GLU A 186 -14.03 19.83 7.29
CA GLU A 186 -13.92 18.75 8.25
C GLU A 186 -12.60 18.02 7.94
N SER A 187 -11.61 18.16 8.79
CA SER A 187 -10.40 17.36 8.73
C SER A 187 -10.36 16.37 9.89
N LEU A 188 -10.03 15.14 9.56
CA LEU A 188 -9.77 14.08 10.54
C LEU A 188 -8.36 13.55 10.29
N CYS A 189 -7.44 13.83 11.19
CA CYS A 189 -6.08 13.34 11.12
C CYS A 189 -5.84 12.23 12.15
N GLY A 190 -5.47 11.06 11.64
CA GLY A 190 -4.87 9.98 12.40
C GLY A 190 -3.37 9.89 12.15
N GLN A 191 -2.70 8.95 12.78
CA GLN A 191 -1.24 8.80 12.70
C GLN A 191 -0.74 8.52 11.26
N HIS A 192 -1.54 7.88 10.43
CA HIS A 192 -1.14 7.44 9.08
C HIS A 192 -1.93 8.08 7.95
N LEU A 193 -3.00 8.77 8.25
CA LEU A 193 -3.89 9.36 7.25
C LEU A 193 -4.61 10.58 7.80
N CYS A 194 -4.59 11.67 7.03
CA CYS A 194 -5.45 12.83 7.24
C CYS A 194 -6.48 12.89 6.11
N GLN A 195 -7.75 12.85 6.46
CA GLN A 195 -8.85 13.07 5.51
C GLN A 195 -9.30 14.52 5.58
N ILE A 196 -9.37 15.17 4.45
CA ILE A 196 -9.73 16.58 4.32
C ILE A 196 -10.93 16.68 3.39
N LYS A 197 -12.05 17.20 3.89
CA LYS A 197 -13.26 17.40 3.11
C LYS A 197 -13.25 18.76 2.44
N SER A 198 -13.76 18.83 1.22
CA SER A 198 -14.02 20.08 0.49
C SER A 198 -12.79 21.00 0.34
N SER A 199 -11.62 20.42 0.10
CA SER A 199 -10.37 21.17 -0.10
C SER A 199 -10.34 21.89 -1.45
N THR A 200 -9.58 22.98 -1.51
CA THR A 200 -9.35 23.73 -2.76
C THR A 200 -8.08 23.25 -3.47
N PRO A 201 -7.98 23.39 -4.81
CA PRO A 201 -6.78 23.01 -5.54
C PRO A 201 -5.50 23.75 -5.11
N SER A 202 -5.61 24.98 -4.61
CA SER A 202 -4.46 25.71 -4.06
C SER A 202 -3.88 25.05 -2.83
N PHE A 203 -4.71 24.38 -2.04
CA PHE A 203 -4.32 23.65 -0.84
C PHE A 203 -3.44 22.44 -1.15
N VAL A 204 -3.74 21.71 -2.23
CA VAL A 204 -2.91 20.60 -2.71
C VAL A 204 -1.45 21.02 -2.95
N LYS A 205 -1.26 22.24 -3.49
CA LYS A 205 0.08 22.79 -3.74
C LYS A 205 0.84 23.04 -2.43
N THR A 206 0.17 23.59 -1.44
CA THR A 206 0.76 23.83 -0.12
C THR A 206 1.20 22.51 0.52
N LEU A 207 0.31 21.52 0.53
CA LEU A 207 0.60 20.19 1.07
C LEU A 207 1.72 19.48 0.29
N ALA A 208 1.76 19.59 -1.03
CA ALA A 208 2.81 18.97 -1.83
C ALA A 208 4.20 19.51 -1.52
N SER A 209 4.29 20.82 -1.19
CA SER A 209 5.56 21.45 -0.80
C SER A 209 5.97 21.14 0.65
N ASP A 210 5.09 20.53 1.44
CA ASP A 210 5.37 20.21 2.84
C ASP A 210 6.15 18.91 2.98
N HIS A 211 7.32 18.97 3.60
CA HIS A 211 8.17 17.80 3.82
C HIS A 211 7.59 16.75 4.77
N ARG A 212 6.57 17.12 5.57
CA ARG A 212 5.83 16.21 6.46
C ARG A 212 4.83 15.34 5.73
N VAL A 213 4.49 15.70 4.47
CA VAL A 213 3.55 14.98 3.63
C VAL A 213 4.31 14.06 2.69
N LEU A 214 3.90 12.78 2.63
CA LEU A 214 4.42 11.79 1.70
C LEU A 214 3.57 11.67 0.44
N LYS A 215 2.24 11.63 0.59
CA LYS A 215 1.33 11.39 -0.52
C LYS A 215 0.02 12.13 -0.36
N ILE A 216 -0.57 12.54 -1.49
CA ILE A 216 -1.87 13.23 -1.58
C ILE A 216 -2.68 12.53 -2.66
N ASP A 217 -3.77 11.89 -2.26
CA ASP A 217 -4.73 11.25 -3.15
C ASP A 217 -6.08 11.99 -3.13
N ALA A 218 -6.90 11.74 -4.14
CA ALA A 218 -8.31 12.13 -4.06
C ALA A 218 -8.98 11.31 -2.96
N GLY A 219 -9.69 11.98 -2.07
CA GLY A 219 -10.43 11.33 -1.00
C GLY A 219 -11.39 10.31 -1.58
N GLN A 220 -11.26 9.09 -1.14
CA GLN A 220 -12.11 7.99 -1.59
C GLN A 220 -13.21 7.74 -0.57
N ILE A 221 -14.42 7.56 -1.05
CA ILE A 221 -15.47 6.96 -0.23
C ILE A 221 -15.08 5.50 -0.08
N ILE A 222 -14.65 5.13 1.12
CA ILE A 222 -14.41 3.73 1.44
C ILE A 222 -15.75 3.03 1.37
N SER A 223 -15.94 2.25 0.33
CA SER A 223 -17.12 1.39 0.19
C SER A 223 -16.66 -0.06 0.18
N ILE A 224 -17.42 -0.89 0.86
CA ILE A 224 -17.18 -2.31 0.93
C ILE A 224 -17.68 -2.92 -0.39
N HIS A 225 -16.78 -3.51 -1.18
CA HIS A 225 -17.08 -4.04 -2.52
C HIS A 225 -17.02 -5.57 -2.57
N ASN A 226 -17.53 -6.27 -1.55
CA ASN A 226 -17.49 -7.73 -1.53
C ASN A 226 -18.26 -8.39 -2.68
N SER A 227 -19.35 -7.77 -3.15
CA SER A 227 -20.09 -8.26 -4.31
C SER A 227 -19.25 -8.35 -5.59
N ASN A 228 -18.25 -7.50 -5.74
CA ASN A 228 -17.33 -7.54 -6.88
C ASN A 228 -16.11 -8.43 -6.64
N ALA A 229 -15.76 -8.72 -5.40
CA ALA A 229 -14.58 -9.51 -5.05
C ALA A 229 -14.72 -10.96 -5.52
N SER A 230 -15.88 -11.59 -5.36
CA SER A 230 -16.16 -12.94 -5.85
C SER A 230 -16.13 -13.03 -7.38
N LEU A 231 -16.62 -11.98 -8.05
CA LEU A 231 -16.59 -11.88 -9.51
C LEU A 231 -15.15 -11.74 -10.03
N ILE A 232 -14.36 -10.82 -9.44
CA ILE A 232 -12.97 -10.56 -9.85
C ILE A 232 -12.08 -11.77 -9.58
N SER A 233 -12.28 -12.48 -8.46
CA SER A 233 -11.54 -13.68 -8.10
C SER A 233 -11.98 -14.92 -8.90
N GLY A 234 -13.06 -14.84 -9.68
CA GLY A 234 -13.59 -15.94 -10.48
C GLY A 234 -14.37 -16.98 -9.69
N ILE A 235 -14.69 -16.73 -8.42
CA ILE A 235 -15.43 -17.69 -7.57
C ILE A 235 -16.83 -17.94 -8.11
N ASP A 236 -17.52 -16.93 -8.56
CA ASP A 236 -18.85 -17.08 -9.17
C ASP A 236 -18.84 -17.93 -10.43
N GLN A 237 -17.75 -17.83 -11.21
CA GLN A 237 -17.55 -18.67 -12.39
C GLN A 237 -17.35 -20.15 -12.01
N ILE A 238 -16.53 -20.40 -11.00
CA ILE A 238 -16.27 -21.76 -10.50
C ILE A 238 -17.56 -22.38 -9.94
N ARG A 239 -18.31 -21.63 -9.15
CA ARG A 239 -19.62 -22.07 -8.64
C ARG A 239 -20.59 -22.41 -9.77
N GLY A 240 -20.63 -21.58 -10.82
CA GLY A 240 -21.44 -21.82 -12.00
C GLY A 240 -21.07 -23.11 -12.75
N ILE A 241 -19.77 -23.40 -12.93
CA ILE A 241 -19.27 -24.61 -13.59
C ILE A 241 -19.67 -25.87 -12.81
N PHE A 242 -19.61 -25.85 -11.50
CA PHE A 242 -19.91 -27.00 -10.64
C PHE A 242 -21.36 -27.01 -10.12
N SER A 243 -22.27 -26.27 -10.77
CA SER A 243 -23.71 -26.24 -10.45
C SER A 243 -24.01 -25.90 -8.97
N GLY A 244 -23.19 -25.01 -8.37
CA GLY A 244 -23.36 -24.58 -7.00
C GLY A 244 -22.83 -25.56 -5.93
N ASN A 245 -22.22 -26.67 -6.32
CA ASN A 245 -21.74 -27.69 -5.37
C ASN A 245 -20.44 -27.27 -4.62
N LEU A 246 -19.83 -26.14 -4.98
CA LEU A 246 -18.67 -25.59 -4.28
C LEU A 246 -19.08 -24.42 -3.38
N SER A 247 -19.90 -24.71 -2.38
CA SER A 247 -20.42 -23.74 -1.41
C SER A 247 -19.69 -23.77 -0.06
N GLY A 248 -18.73 -24.69 0.12
CA GLY A 248 -18.06 -24.94 1.40
C GLY A 248 -18.87 -25.83 2.35
N PHE A 249 -19.92 -26.50 1.88
CA PHE A 249 -20.71 -27.39 2.71
C PHE A 249 -19.84 -28.51 3.35
N GLY A 250 -19.90 -28.60 4.67
CA GLY A 250 -19.12 -29.56 5.46
C GLY A 250 -17.71 -29.11 5.80
N GLU A 251 -17.23 -27.99 5.25
CA GLU A 251 -15.92 -27.44 5.56
C GLU A 251 -15.96 -26.55 6.80
N VAL A 252 -14.83 -26.53 7.52
CA VAL A 252 -14.63 -25.68 8.71
C VAL A 252 -13.54 -24.68 8.42
N ILE A 253 -13.84 -23.41 8.63
CA ILE A 253 -12.87 -22.32 8.41
C ILE A 253 -12.53 -21.69 9.75
N GLY A 254 -11.23 -21.67 10.08
CA GLY A 254 -10.71 -20.93 11.23
C GLY A 254 -10.31 -19.51 10.81
N ILE A 255 -10.78 -18.52 11.56
CA ILE A 255 -10.44 -17.11 11.35
C ILE A 255 -9.83 -16.58 12.65
N SER A 256 -8.68 -15.90 12.54
CA SER A 256 -8.05 -15.16 13.63
C SER A 256 -7.98 -13.70 13.24
N ASP A 257 -8.73 -12.85 13.93
CA ASP A 257 -8.87 -11.43 13.61
C ASP A 257 -9.28 -10.64 14.87
N THR A 258 -9.87 -9.44 14.70
CA THR A 258 -10.25 -8.54 15.81
C THR A 258 -11.40 -9.04 16.66
N GLY A 259 -12.08 -10.08 16.27
CA GLY A 259 -13.26 -10.66 16.91
C GLY A 259 -14.35 -11.01 15.90
N LEU A 260 -15.52 -11.39 16.39
CA LEU A 260 -16.68 -11.74 15.58
C LEU A 260 -17.97 -11.25 16.25
N ASP A 261 -18.83 -10.58 15.49
CA ASP A 261 -20.23 -10.40 15.85
C ASP A 261 -20.99 -11.72 15.61
N ALA A 262 -21.03 -12.53 16.65
CA ALA A 262 -21.64 -13.86 16.59
C ALA A 262 -23.17 -13.83 16.40
N ASP A 263 -23.79 -12.69 16.66
CA ASP A 263 -25.25 -12.50 16.52
C ASP A 263 -25.63 -12.03 15.10
N HIS A 264 -24.62 -11.77 14.22
CA HIS A 264 -24.89 -11.37 12.85
C HIS A 264 -25.67 -12.45 12.09
N GLY A 265 -26.77 -12.06 11.45
CA GLY A 265 -27.72 -12.98 10.80
C GLY A 265 -27.08 -13.94 9.80
N ASP A 266 -26.10 -13.46 9.03
CA ASP A 266 -25.40 -14.22 7.99
C ASP A 266 -24.54 -15.39 8.52
N PHE A 267 -24.36 -15.49 9.85
CA PHE A 267 -23.64 -16.61 10.47
C PHE A 267 -24.57 -17.56 11.23
N SER A 268 -25.87 -17.31 11.21
CA SER A 268 -26.85 -18.06 12.01
C SER A 268 -26.73 -19.56 11.82
N GLY A 269 -26.55 -20.27 12.94
CA GLY A 269 -26.49 -21.75 13.00
C GLY A 269 -25.18 -22.36 12.43
N ARG A 270 -24.21 -21.55 12.03
CA ARG A 270 -22.97 -22.02 11.40
C ARG A 270 -21.69 -21.73 12.17
N LEU A 271 -21.79 -21.09 13.33
CA LEU A 271 -20.64 -20.87 14.19
C LEU A 271 -20.36 -22.07 15.08
N ARG A 272 -19.10 -22.48 15.16
CA ARG A 272 -18.64 -23.48 16.11
C ARG A 272 -18.14 -22.79 17.37
N SER A 273 -18.63 -23.27 18.51
CA SER A 273 -18.19 -22.79 19.82
C SER A 273 -17.06 -23.68 20.37
N PRO A 274 -16.12 -23.14 21.17
CA PRO A 274 -16.05 -21.74 21.59
C PRO A 274 -15.33 -20.83 20.59
N ILE A 275 -15.70 -19.53 20.59
CA ILE A 275 -14.89 -18.46 19.98
C ILE A 275 -13.84 -18.08 21.02
N TYR A 276 -12.56 -18.18 20.65
CA TYR A 276 -11.45 -17.95 21.56
C TYR A 276 -10.98 -16.50 21.49
N ASN A 277 -10.84 -15.85 22.64
CA ASN A 277 -10.07 -14.62 22.76
C ASN A 277 -8.61 -14.98 23.08
N LEU A 278 -7.70 -14.78 22.14
CA LEU A 278 -6.30 -15.14 22.32
C LEU A 278 -5.47 -14.01 22.91
N PHE A 279 -5.77 -12.74 22.58
CA PHE A 279 -4.95 -11.57 22.94
C PHE A 279 -5.74 -10.29 23.23
N GLY A 280 -7.05 -10.35 23.36
CA GLY A 280 -7.87 -9.18 23.64
C GLY A 280 -7.80 -8.69 25.10
N PRO A 281 -8.05 -7.41 25.34
CA PRO A 281 -8.10 -6.83 26.68
C PRO A 281 -9.32 -7.28 27.49
N ASP A 282 -10.33 -7.81 26.84
CA ASP A 282 -11.53 -8.41 27.42
C ASP A 282 -11.49 -9.94 27.25
N ASN A 283 -12.33 -10.66 27.98
CA ASN A 283 -12.44 -12.11 27.84
C ASN A 283 -13.50 -12.53 26.82
N SER A 284 -13.77 -11.68 25.85
CA SER A 284 -14.79 -11.86 24.82
C SER A 284 -14.15 -12.00 23.44
N GLY A 285 -14.61 -12.93 22.63
CA GLY A 285 -14.25 -12.99 21.21
C GLY A 285 -15.11 -12.08 20.32
N ALA A 286 -15.89 -11.18 20.92
CA ALA A 286 -16.77 -10.27 20.18
C ALA A 286 -15.97 -9.15 19.49
N ASP A 287 -16.39 -8.79 18.28
CA ASP A 287 -15.80 -7.69 17.50
C ASP A 287 -16.47 -6.35 17.90
N THR A 288 -16.10 -5.85 19.08
CA THR A 288 -16.79 -4.69 19.68
C THR A 288 -16.30 -3.34 19.18
N ASN A 289 -15.07 -3.27 18.61
CA ASN A 289 -14.41 -1.98 18.35
C ASN A 289 -14.10 -1.72 16.89
N SER A 290 -13.93 -2.74 16.07
CA SER A 290 -13.39 -2.61 14.71
C SER A 290 -14.38 -3.02 13.63
N GLY A 291 -15.15 -4.07 13.85
CA GLY A 291 -15.98 -4.70 12.81
C GLY A 291 -15.15 -5.42 11.74
N HIS A 292 -13.81 -5.36 11.82
CA HIS A 292 -12.93 -5.92 10.79
C HIS A 292 -13.03 -7.43 10.72
N GLY A 293 -12.90 -8.13 11.83
CA GLY A 293 -12.99 -9.59 11.88
C GLY A 293 -14.35 -10.11 11.45
N THR A 294 -15.42 -9.42 11.83
CA THR A 294 -16.79 -9.72 11.37
C THR A 294 -16.90 -9.56 9.85
N HIS A 295 -16.33 -8.48 9.30
CA HIS A 295 -16.32 -8.25 7.86
C HIS A 295 -15.51 -9.31 7.10
N VAL A 296 -14.34 -9.69 7.61
CA VAL A 296 -13.51 -10.76 7.04
C VAL A 296 -14.28 -12.09 7.06
N ALA A 297 -14.91 -12.41 8.17
CA ALA A 297 -15.75 -13.59 8.29
C ALA A 297 -16.92 -13.58 7.30
N ALA A 298 -17.64 -12.47 7.16
CA ALA A 298 -18.73 -12.33 6.21
C ALA A 298 -18.27 -12.46 4.75
N THR A 299 -17.09 -11.94 4.41
CA THR A 299 -16.48 -12.10 3.08
C THR A 299 -16.29 -13.58 2.72
N LEU A 300 -15.93 -14.39 3.69
CA LEU A 300 -15.73 -15.84 3.48
C LEU A 300 -17.04 -16.63 3.63
N LEU A 301 -17.75 -16.47 4.72
CA LEU A 301 -18.82 -17.35 5.20
C LEU A 301 -20.22 -16.74 5.13
N GLY A 302 -20.38 -15.44 4.87
CA GLY A 302 -21.70 -14.80 4.86
C GLY A 302 -22.67 -15.54 3.94
N ASP A 303 -23.86 -15.94 4.42
CA ASP A 303 -24.83 -16.63 3.59
C ASP A 303 -25.71 -15.69 2.75
N GLY A 304 -25.56 -14.38 2.95
CA GLY A 304 -26.31 -13.37 2.23
C GLY A 304 -27.77 -13.27 2.66
N SER A 305 -28.10 -13.75 3.86
CA SER A 305 -29.49 -13.65 4.37
C SER A 305 -29.92 -12.20 4.60
N GLY A 306 -28.99 -11.30 4.89
CA GLY A 306 -29.21 -9.87 4.97
C GLY A 306 -29.31 -9.19 3.59
N ASP A 307 -28.43 -9.54 2.69
CA ASP A 307 -28.39 -9.07 1.29
C ASP A 307 -27.72 -10.13 0.41
N SER A 308 -28.47 -10.72 -0.50
CA SER A 308 -27.98 -11.79 -1.40
C SER A 308 -26.82 -11.36 -2.31
N ASN A 309 -26.64 -10.06 -2.55
CA ASN A 309 -25.50 -9.52 -3.30
C ASN A 309 -24.20 -9.56 -2.48
N MET A 310 -24.30 -9.73 -1.17
CA MET A 310 -23.18 -9.77 -0.24
C MET A 310 -22.85 -11.20 0.23
N THR A 311 -23.32 -12.20 -0.51
CA THR A 311 -23.00 -13.62 -0.20
C THR A 311 -21.50 -13.85 -0.25
N GLY A 312 -20.96 -14.44 0.82
CA GLY A 312 -19.56 -14.76 0.97
C GLY A 312 -19.06 -15.82 0.00
N MET A 313 -17.77 -16.12 0.02
CA MET A 313 -17.14 -17.02 -0.94
C MET A 313 -17.54 -18.48 -0.74
N VAL A 314 -17.77 -18.90 0.49
CA VAL A 314 -18.13 -20.28 0.88
C VAL A 314 -19.30 -20.28 1.87
N PRO A 315 -20.51 -19.89 1.43
CA PRO A 315 -21.63 -19.52 2.30
C PRO A 315 -22.24 -20.69 3.09
N GLU A 316 -21.90 -21.94 2.81
CA GLU A 316 -22.38 -23.13 3.52
C GLU A 316 -21.33 -23.74 4.45
N SER A 317 -20.12 -23.13 4.55
CA SER A 317 -19.10 -23.54 5.52
C SER A 317 -19.42 -23.11 6.95
N THR A 318 -18.73 -23.68 7.92
CA THR A 318 -18.89 -23.36 9.35
C THR A 318 -17.62 -22.78 9.95
#